data_eb562f7fc054b408ed6fe5920d562089
#
_entry.id   eb562f7fc054b408ed6fe5920d562089
#
_cell.length_a   1.000
_cell.length_b   1.000
_cell.length_c   1.000
_cell.angle_alpha   90.00
_cell.angle_beta   90.00
_cell.angle_gamma   90.00
#
_symmetry.space_group_name_H-M   'P 1'
#
loop_
_entity.id
_entity.type
_entity.pdbx_description
1 polymer ?
#
loop_
_entity_poly.entity_id
_entity_poly.type
_entity_poly.pdbx_seq_one_letter_code
_entity_poly.pdbx_strand_id
1 'polypeptide(L)'
;VEYACRDDFGGNLDEVSAWAGLHYFASRTGEAANAERDTVLTWPQGNGKLVELLAEGLADLRVNAMAFGVEVTNGTPRVKAIDAHGEAFEIEARAVLLCLPRFVARRLLDPAKASPDLVYSPWVVTNLTLDELPPSPGVLPAWDNVVFGSDTLGYVNATHQSLASVPQATVITHYETLCGQPPAKLREWMLTQTHAQWCSRAIDALAAPHPNLREHVTQADVWLWGHGMIRPTPGFIWGKTREAMQSATPPVFHAHSDMSGMALFEEAFTRGERVAAELRAWLG
;
A
#
# COMPACT_ATOMS: atom_id res chain seq x y z
N VAL A 1 -0.38 6.94 19.76
CA VAL A 1 -1.42 7.38 18.80
C VAL A 1 -0.78 8.02 17.58
N GLU A 2 0.20 8.92 17.74
CA GLU A 2 0.88 9.57 16.60
C GLU A 2 1.55 8.57 15.66
N TYR A 3 2.30 7.61 16.19
CA TYR A 3 2.88 6.52 15.40
C TYR A 3 1.81 5.80 14.57
N ALA A 4 0.70 5.39 15.21
CA ALA A 4 -0.39 4.70 14.54
C ALA A 4 -1.03 5.51 13.39
N CYS A 5 -1.11 6.84 13.54
CA CYS A 5 -1.61 7.71 12.47
C CYS A 5 -0.63 7.77 11.28
N ARG A 6 0.67 7.79 11.55
CA ARG A 6 1.69 7.77 10.49
C ARG A 6 1.79 6.40 9.81
N ASP A 7 1.75 5.33 10.59
CA ASP A 7 1.89 3.96 10.10
C ASP A 7 0.68 3.52 9.25
N ASP A 8 -0.52 3.50 9.81
CA ASP A 8 -1.71 3.01 9.10
C ASP A 8 -2.33 4.03 8.14
N PHE A 9 -2.09 5.34 8.35
CA PHE A 9 -2.82 6.38 7.60
C PHE A 9 -1.93 7.42 6.93
N GLY A 10 -0.63 7.34 7.10
CA GLY A 10 0.34 8.18 6.39
C GLY A 10 0.30 9.67 6.74
N GLY A 11 -0.11 10.05 7.95
CA GLY A 11 -0.19 11.44 8.35
C GLY A 11 0.01 11.67 9.84
N ASN A 12 0.30 12.89 10.24
CA ASN A 12 0.37 13.31 11.64
C ASN A 12 -1.03 13.35 12.29
N LEU A 13 -1.08 13.53 13.60
CA LEU A 13 -2.34 13.59 14.36
C LEU A 13 -3.35 14.62 13.85
N ASP A 14 -2.87 15.77 13.41
CA ASP A 14 -3.68 16.87 12.88
C ASP A 14 -4.09 16.68 11.40
N GLU A 15 -3.45 15.76 10.72
CA GLU A 15 -3.73 15.43 9.31
C GLU A 15 -4.69 14.26 9.14
N VAL A 16 -4.92 13.46 10.19
CA VAL A 16 -5.71 12.21 10.17
C VAL A 16 -6.99 12.37 10.98
N SER A 17 -8.08 11.79 10.49
CA SER A 17 -9.35 11.73 11.20
C SER A 17 -9.20 11.01 12.55
N ALA A 18 -9.71 11.61 13.63
CA ALA A 18 -9.74 10.98 14.95
C ALA A 18 -10.47 9.62 14.93
N TRP A 19 -11.48 9.46 14.09
CA TRP A 19 -12.16 8.18 13.92
C TRP A 19 -11.20 7.09 13.39
N ALA A 20 -10.36 7.42 12.41
CA ALA A 20 -9.38 6.48 11.88
C ALA A 20 -8.37 6.08 12.95
N GLY A 21 -7.88 7.03 13.74
CA GLY A 21 -7.01 6.75 14.90
C GLY A 21 -7.66 5.84 15.94
N LEU A 22 -8.95 6.02 16.23
CA LEU A 22 -9.71 5.13 17.12
C LEU A 22 -9.91 3.74 16.50
N HIS A 23 -10.19 3.68 15.21
CA HIS A 23 -10.37 2.43 14.46
C HIS A 23 -9.09 1.56 14.50
N TYR A 24 -7.92 2.18 14.40
CA TYR A 24 -6.64 1.48 14.52
C TYR A 24 -6.58 0.58 15.76
N PHE A 25 -6.98 1.09 16.93
CA PHE A 25 -6.97 0.31 18.17
C PHE A 25 -8.18 -0.63 18.27
N ALA A 26 -9.35 -0.19 17.87
CA ALA A 26 -10.58 -0.96 18.00
C ALA A 26 -10.63 -2.18 17.08
N SER A 27 -10.03 -2.12 15.90
CA SER A 27 -10.02 -3.24 14.93
C SER A 27 -9.07 -4.38 15.31
N ARG A 28 -8.15 -4.15 16.24
CA ARG A 28 -7.15 -5.15 16.67
C ARG A 28 -7.57 -6.00 17.88
N THR A 29 -8.87 -6.23 18.06
CA THR A 29 -9.44 -7.00 19.17
C THR A 29 -9.91 -8.39 18.77
N GLY A 30 -9.71 -8.79 17.51
CA GLY A 30 -10.11 -10.11 17.01
C GLY A 30 -9.28 -11.23 17.62
N GLU A 31 -9.92 -12.39 17.78
CA GLU A 31 -9.27 -13.64 18.22
C GLU A 31 -9.61 -14.74 17.22
N ALA A 32 -8.60 -15.52 16.81
CA ALA A 32 -8.81 -16.70 16.00
C ALA A 32 -9.07 -17.91 16.89
N ALA A 33 -9.92 -18.84 16.46
CA ALA A 33 -10.29 -20.03 17.22
C ALA A 33 -9.11 -21.01 17.45
N ASN A 34 -8.06 -20.90 16.64
CA ASN A 34 -6.92 -21.81 16.59
C ASN A 34 -5.55 -21.12 16.73
N ALA A 35 -5.52 -19.91 17.21
CA ALA A 35 -4.29 -19.16 17.42
C ALA A 35 -4.40 -18.26 18.66
N GLU A 36 -3.28 -17.98 19.30
CA GLU A 36 -3.21 -17.02 20.38
C GLU A 36 -3.48 -15.60 19.89
N ARG A 37 -3.93 -14.71 20.78
CA ARG A 37 -4.40 -13.36 20.45
C ARG A 37 -3.41 -12.54 19.64
N ASP A 38 -2.13 -12.64 19.94
CA ASP A 38 -1.07 -11.83 19.32
C ASP A 38 -0.32 -12.60 18.22
N THR A 39 -0.89 -13.71 17.74
CA THR A 39 -0.29 -14.51 16.66
C THR A 39 -0.38 -13.79 15.33
N VAL A 40 0.75 -13.62 14.65
CA VAL A 40 0.86 -13.04 13.32
C VAL A 40 1.12 -14.14 12.29
N LEU A 41 0.34 -14.17 11.23
CA LEU A 41 0.55 -15.09 10.11
C LEU A 41 1.33 -14.35 9.01
N THR A 42 2.51 -14.87 8.68
CA THR A 42 3.40 -14.31 7.66
C THR A 42 3.89 -15.38 6.70
N TRP A 43 4.31 -14.94 5.52
CA TRP A 43 4.93 -15.78 4.49
C TRP A 43 6.21 -15.11 3.96
N PRO A 44 7.19 -15.88 3.49
CA PRO A 44 8.37 -15.31 2.82
C PRO A 44 8.03 -14.39 1.64
N GLN A 45 6.90 -14.65 0.96
CA GLN A 45 6.39 -13.82 -0.13
C GLN A 45 5.59 -12.58 0.36
N GLY A 46 5.48 -12.39 1.66
CA GLY A 46 4.63 -11.36 2.24
C GLY A 46 3.16 -11.53 1.82
N ASN A 47 2.42 -10.43 1.72
CA ASN A 47 1.01 -10.45 1.27
C ASN A 47 0.82 -10.92 -0.19
N GLY A 48 1.90 -11.02 -0.97
CA GLY A 48 1.87 -11.64 -2.29
C GLY A 48 1.33 -13.07 -2.26
N LYS A 49 1.57 -13.81 -1.16
CA LYS A 49 1.01 -15.15 -0.98
C LYS A 49 -0.52 -15.16 -0.94
N LEU A 50 -1.13 -14.19 -0.30
CA LEU A 50 -2.60 -14.04 -0.30
C LEU A 50 -3.12 -13.76 -1.70
N VAL A 51 -2.43 -12.94 -2.49
CA VAL A 51 -2.79 -12.65 -3.88
C VAL A 51 -2.67 -13.90 -4.74
N GLU A 52 -1.61 -14.70 -4.58
CA GLU A 52 -1.47 -16.00 -5.27
C GLU A 52 -2.67 -16.91 -4.97
N LEU A 53 -3.02 -17.08 -3.70
CA LEU A 53 -4.13 -17.93 -3.28
C LEU A 53 -5.49 -17.44 -3.82
N LEU A 54 -5.71 -16.12 -3.84
CA LEU A 54 -6.93 -15.53 -4.40
C LEU A 54 -6.98 -15.63 -5.93
N ALA A 55 -5.83 -15.72 -6.59
CA ALA A 55 -5.73 -15.86 -8.04
C ALA A 55 -5.84 -17.32 -8.50
N GLU A 56 -5.75 -18.30 -7.60
CA GLU A 56 -5.91 -19.72 -7.93
C GLU A 56 -7.27 -19.97 -8.58
N GLY A 57 -7.25 -20.65 -9.73
CA GLY A 57 -8.46 -21.00 -10.46
C GLY A 57 -9.03 -19.92 -11.38
N LEU A 58 -8.39 -18.74 -11.50
CA LEU A 58 -8.78 -17.77 -12.52
C LEU A 58 -8.45 -18.30 -13.92
N ALA A 59 -9.47 -18.42 -14.77
CA ALA A 59 -9.34 -19.03 -16.10
C ALA A 59 -8.64 -18.11 -17.12
N ASP A 60 -8.77 -16.79 -16.99
CA ASP A 60 -8.19 -15.80 -17.93
C ASP A 60 -7.50 -14.69 -17.13
N LEU A 61 -6.29 -14.96 -16.66
CA LEU A 61 -5.42 -14.00 -16.02
C LEU A 61 -4.31 -13.58 -17.00
N ARG A 62 -4.36 -12.34 -17.46
CA ARG A 62 -3.37 -11.76 -18.38
C ARG A 62 -2.42 -10.86 -17.62
N VAL A 63 -1.21 -11.35 -17.41
CA VAL A 63 -0.10 -10.56 -16.86
C VAL A 63 0.67 -9.87 -17.98
N ASN A 64 1.49 -8.86 -17.64
CA ASN A 64 2.27 -8.06 -18.59
C ASN A 64 1.39 -7.39 -19.66
N ALA A 65 0.15 -7.06 -19.30
CA ALA A 65 -0.78 -6.30 -20.12
C ALA A 65 -1.15 -5.01 -19.38
N MET A 66 -0.78 -3.88 -19.93
CA MET A 66 -1.02 -2.56 -19.33
C MET A 66 -2.24 -1.89 -19.97
N ALA A 67 -3.32 -1.75 -19.21
CA ALA A 67 -4.45 -0.93 -19.63
C ALA A 67 -4.05 0.56 -19.61
N PHE A 68 -4.33 1.28 -20.68
CA PHE A 68 -4.03 2.71 -20.80
C PHE A 68 -5.26 3.59 -21.12
N GLY A 69 -6.42 2.98 -21.35
CA GLY A 69 -7.66 3.71 -21.56
C GLY A 69 -8.90 2.85 -21.38
N VAL A 70 -10.00 3.47 -20.94
CA VAL A 70 -11.33 2.86 -20.87
C VAL A 70 -12.32 3.85 -21.45
N GLU A 71 -13.02 3.47 -22.50
CA GLU A 71 -14.05 4.25 -23.17
C GLU A 71 -15.40 3.55 -23.06
N VAL A 72 -16.47 4.33 -22.91
CA VAL A 72 -17.84 3.78 -22.94
C VAL A 72 -18.59 4.41 -24.11
N THR A 73 -18.94 3.59 -25.10
CA THR A 73 -19.67 4.04 -26.28
C THR A 73 -21.00 3.28 -26.38
N ASN A 74 -22.11 4.00 -26.42
CA ASN A 74 -23.46 3.42 -26.44
C ASN A 74 -23.71 2.37 -25.35
N GLY A 75 -23.19 2.62 -24.13
CA GLY A 75 -23.32 1.73 -22.99
C GLY A 75 -22.37 0.53 -22.98
N THR A 76 -21.50 0.36 -23.98
CA THR A 76 -20.52 -0.72 -24.08
C THR A 76 -19.12 -0.21 -23.75
N PRO A 77 -18.49 -0.73 -22.68
CA PRO A 77 -17.12 -0.37 -22.34
C PRO A 77 -16.11 -1.11 -23.22
N ARG A 78 -15.04 -0.38 -23.54
CA ARG A 78 -13.84 -0.87 -24.22
C ARG A 78 -12.61 -0.53 -23.41
N VAL A 79 -11.79 -1.53 -23.13
CA VAL A 79 -10.50 -1.38 -22.46
C VAL A 79 -9.41 -1.43 -23.51
N LYS A 80 -8.61 -0.38 -23.60
CA LYS A 80 -7.41 -0.33 -24.43
C LYS A 80 -6.21 -0.75 -23.61
N ALA A 81 -5.45 -1.70 -24.12
CA ALA A 81 -4.28 -2.23 -23.44
C ALA A 81 -3.12 -2.47 -24.41
N ILE A 82 -1.92 -2.57 -23.85
CA ILE A 82 -0.70 -2.92 -24.57
C ILE A 82 -0.05 -4.10 -23.87
N ASP A 83 0.42 -5.06 -24.62
CA ASP A 83 1.07 -6.27 -24.11
C ASP A 83 2.60 -6.07 -23.90
N ALA A 84 3.26 -7.15 -23.45
CA ALA A 84 4.71 -7.15 -23.22
C ALA A 84 5.56 -6.94 -24.49
N HIS A 85 4.98 -7.15 -25.68
CA HIS A 85 5.65 -6.95 -26.97
C HIS A 85 5.45 -5.54 -27.51
N GLY A 86 4.67 -4.71 -26.82
CA GLY A 86 4.32 -3.36 -27.27
C GLY A 86 3.15 -3.33 -28.25
N GLU A 87 2.43 -4.45 -28.42
CA GLU A 87 1.27 -4.53 -29.30
C GLU A 87 -0.01 -4.07 -28.56
N ALA A 88 -0.71 -3.11 -29.17
CA ALA A 88 -1.96 -2.59 -28.63
C ALA A 88 -3.11 -3.49 -29.02
N PHE A 89 -4.02 -3.73 -28.07
CA PHE A 89 -5.26 -4.46 -28.29
C PHE A 89 -6.43 -3.84 -27.51
N GLU A 90 -7.64 -4.18 -27.90
CA GLU A 90 -8.86 -3.72 -27.24
C GLU A 90 -9.68 -4.91 -26.77
N ILE A 91 -10.33 -4.74 -25.60
CA ILE A 91 -11.30 -5.69 -25.06
C ILE A 91 -12.64 -4.98 -24.94
N GLU A 92 -13.65 -5.45 -25.66
CA GLU A 92 -15.04 -5.03 -25.48
C GLU A 92 -15.72 -5.96 -24.46
N ALA A 93 -16.44 -5.38 -23.52
CA ALA A 93 -17.07 -6.12 -22.44
C ALA A 93 -18.47 -5.57 -22.10
N ARG A 94 -19.28 -6.36 -21.42
CA ARG A 94 -20.57 -5.89 -20.87
C ARG A 94 -20.38 -4.92 -19.73
N ALA A 95 -19.33 -5.11 -18.93
CA ALA A 95 -18.95 -4.24 -17.82
C ALA A 95 -17.44 -4.26 -17.61
N VAL A 96 -16.92 -3.22 -16.96
CA VAL A 96 -15.53 -3.11 -16.53
C VAL A 96 -15.50 -2.88 -15.01
N LEU A 97 -14.70 -3.66 -14.30
CA LEU A 97 -14.40 -3.46 -12.89
C LEU A 97 -12.96 -2.96 -12.74
N LEU A 98 -12.80 -1.74 -12.25
CA LEU A 98 -11.51 -1.10 -12.00
C LEU A 98 -11.09 -1.32 -10.54
N CYS A 99 -10.19 -2.30 -10.32
CA CYS A 99 -9.57 -2.57 -9.02
C CYS A 99 -8.28 -1.76 -8.85
N LEU A 100 -8.37 -0.45 -9.05
CA LEU A 100 -7.24 0.49 -9.13
C LEU A 100 -7.44 1.68 -8.19
N PRO A 101 -6.36 2.30 -7.69
CA PRO A 101 -6.44 3.59 -7.01
C PRO A 101 -7.23 4.61 -7.84
N ARG A 102 -8.02 5.43 -7.16
CA ARG A 102 -8.94 6.37 -7.85
C ARG A 102 -8.21 7.34 -8.78
N PHE A 103 -7.00 7.77 -8.43
CA PHE A 103 -6.21 8.65 -9.30
C PHE A 103 -5.73 7.94 -10.59
N VAL A 104 -5.51 6.62 -10.56
CA VAL A 104 -5.18 5.80 -11.74
C VAL A 104 -6.43 5.56 -12.58
N ALA A 105 -7.51 5.08 -11.95
CA ALA A 105 -8.79 4.81 -12.62
C ALA A 105 -9.30 6.04 -13.38
N ARG A 106 -9.15 7.23 -12.81
CA ARG A 106 -9.52 8.48 -13.46
C ARG A 106 -8.73 8.74 -14.74
N ARG A 107 -7.42 8.50 -14.73
CA ARG A 107 -6.57 8.67 -15.93
C ARG A 107 -6.98 7.75 -17.07
N LEU A 108 -7.48 6.56 -16.75
CA LEU A 108 -7.97 5.62 -17.75
C LEU A 108 -9.31 6.02 -18.34
N LEU A 109 -10.19 6.63 -17.55
CA LEU A 109 -11.56 6.98 -17.96
C LEU A 109 -11.65 8.37 -18.62
N ASP A 110 -11.05 9.38 -18.01
CA ASP A 110 -11.08 10.75 -18.48
C ASP A 110 -9.96 11.56 -17.81
N PRO A 111 -8.78 11.65 -18.44
CA PRO A 111 -7.64 12.37 -17.88
C PRO A 111 -7.88 13.88 -17.70
N ALA A 112 -8.85 14.46 -18.44
CA ALA A 112 -9.18 15.89 -18.36
C ALA A 112 -10.08 16.23 -17.18
N LYS A 113 -10.79 15.26 -16.62
CA LYS A 113 -11.74 15.48 -15.53
C LYS A 113 -11.01 15.70 -14.20
N ALA A 114 -11.42 16.70 -13.42
CA ALA A 114 -10.86 16.97 -12.11
C ALA A 114 -10.96 15.75 -11.18
N SER A 115 -9.90 15.51 -10.42
CA SER A 115 -9.94 14.50 -9.33
C SER A 115 -10.84 15.01 -8.22
N PRO A 116 -11.58 14.13 -7.55
CA PRO A 116 -12.05 14.46 -6.22
C PRO A 116 -10.86 14.84 -5.33
N ASP A 117 -11.11 15.65 -4.29
CA ASP A 117 -10.10 16.07 -3.32
C ASP A 117 -9.68 14.88 -2.44
N LEU A 118 -8.91 13.97 -3.02
CA LEU A 118 -8.33 12.81 -2.34
C LEU A 118 -6.88 13.12 -1.99
N VAL A 119 -6.56 12.89 -0.74
CA VAL A 119 -5.21 13.08 -0.23
C VAL A 119 -4.50 11.72 -0.20
N TYR A 120 -3.33 11.64 -0.85
CA TYR A 120 -2.46 10.46 -0.83
C TYR A 120 -1.13 10.83 -0.22
N SER A 121 -0.70 10.03 0.75
CA SER A 121 0.58 10.19 1.42
C SER A 121 1.71 9.60 0.59
N PRO A 122 2.82 10.34 0.39
CA PRO A 122 4.03 9.77 -0.17
C PRO A 122 4.72 8.87 0.86
N TRP A 123 5.28 7.77 0.37
CA TRP A 123 6.04 6.80 1.17
C TRP A 123 7.38 6.50 0.55
N VAL A 124 8.36 6.21 1.39
CA VAL A 124 9.67 5.71 0.99
C VAL A 124 9.91 4.39 1.71
N VAL A 125 10.26 3.38 0.93
CA VAL A 125 10.64 2.05 1.44
C VAL A 125 12.06 1.78 0.99
N THR A 126 12.94 1.46 1.93
CA THR A 126 14.34 1.14 1.65
C THR A 126 14.66 -0.25 2.15
N ASN A 127 14.94 -1.17 1.21
CA ASN A 127 15.41 -2.51 1.53
C ASN A 127 16.93 -2.49 1.63
N LEU A 128 17.46 -2.81 2.80
CA LEU A 128 18.89 -2.96 3.05
C LEU A 128 19.21 -4.45 3.11
N THR A 129 19.91 -4.96 2.12
CA THR A 129 20.45 -6.33 2.13
C THR A 129 21.75 -6.35 2.93
N LEU A 130 21.79 -7.21 3.93
CA LEU A 130 22.89 -7.34 4.87
C LEU A 130 23.57 -8.70 4.68
N ASP A 131 24.89 -8.73 4.75
CA ASP A 131 25.66 -9.98 4.84
C ASP A 131 25.52 -10.65 6.21
N GLU A 132 25.29 -9.86 7.25
CA GLU A 132 25.01 -10.30 8.60
C GLU A 132 24.08 -9.29 9.30
N LEU A 133 23.17 -9.76 10.17
CA LEU A 133 22.40 -8.88 11.03
C LEU A 133 23.28 -8.45 12.22
N PRO A 134 23.68 -7.16 12.30
CA PRO A 134 24.54 -6.70 13.38
C PRO A 134 23.86 -6.85 14.74
N PRO A 135 24.64 -7.08 15.81
CA PRO A 135 24.10 -7.16 17.16
C PRO A 135 23.29 -5.91 17.50
N SER A 136 22.15 -6.11 18.13
CA SER A 136 21.33 -5.04 18.66
C SER A 136 21.58 -4.90 20.17
N PRO A 137 22.07 -3.75 20.65
CA PRO A 137 22.23 -3.54 22.09
C PRO A 137 20.84 -3.46 22.73
N GLY A 138 20.60 -4.30 23.73
CA GLY A 138 19.35 -4.29 24.51
C GLY A 138 18.38 -5.40 24.12
N VAL A 139 17.22 -5.07 23.59
CA VAL A 139 16.17 -6.04 23.26
C VAL A 139 16.47 -6.74 21.94
N LEU A 140 16.22 -8.05 21.86
CA LEU A 140 16.34 -8.79 20.60
C LEU A 140 15.39 -8.21 19.54
N PRO A 141 15.84 -8.10 18.28
CA PRO A 141 14.99 -7.62 17.20
C PRO A 141 13.72 -8.48 17.06
N ALA A 142 12.58 -7.80 17.03
CA ALA A 142 11.31 -8.41 16.68
C ALA A 142 11.14 -8.50 15.15
N TRP A 143 10.02 -9.01 14.73
CA TRP A 143 9.62 -8.96 13.32
C TRP A 143 9.49 -7.49 12.84
N ASP A 144 8.77 -6.66 13.58
CA ASP A 144 8.60 -5.24 13.34
C ASP A 144 9.18 -4.45 14.51
N ASN A 145 9.99 -3.44 14.21
CA ASN A 145 10.82 -2.74 15.18
C ASN A 145 10.67 -1.23 15.01
N VAL A 146 10.15 -0.60 16.06
CA VAL A 146 9.99 0.86 16.11
C VAL A 146 11.16 1.47 16.86
N VAL A 147 11.82 2.46 16.26
CA VAL A 147 12.90 3.21 16.91
C VAL A 147 12.30 4.40 17.66
N PHE A 148 12.32 4.35 19.00
CA PHE A 148 11.76 5.41 19.83
C PHE A 148 12.45 6.76 19.54
N GLY A 149 11.65 7.80 19.34
CA GLY A 149 12.15 9.16 19.05
C GLY A 149 12.60 9.37 17.61
N SER A 150 12.45 8.36 16.72
CA SER A 150 12.69 8.53 15.29
C SER A 150 11.49 9.17 14.59
N ASP A 151 11.77 9.96 13.55
CA ASP A 151 10.76 10.50 12.65
C ASP A 151 10.26 9.45 11.63
N THR A 152 10.96 8.31 11.53
CA THR A 152 10.59 7.19 10.65
C THR A 152 9.71 6.18 11.37
N LEU A 153 9.19 5.21 10.65
CA LEU A 153 8.31 4.18 11.22
C LEU A 153 9.08 2.97 11.78
N GLY A 154 10.39 2.91 11.53
CA GLY A 154 11.23 1.80 11.94
C GLY A 154 11.53 0.83 10.81
N TYR A 155 11.57 -0.47 11.10
CA TYR A 155 11.97 -1.46 10.10
C TYR A 155 11.38 -2.85 10.40
N VAL A 156 11.14 -3.59 9.32
CA VAL A 156 10.83 -5.02 9.36
C VAL A 156 12.11 -5.81 9.13
N ASN A 157 12.32 -6.85 9.95
CA ASN A 157 13.42 -7.78 9.81
C ASN A 157 12.94 -9.08 9.15
N ALA A 158 13.49 -9.42 7.98
CA ALA A 158 13.06 -10.59 7.21
C ALA A 158 13.53 -11.94 7.78
N THR A 159 14.42 -11.99 8.77
CA THR A 159 14.94 -13.26 9.34
C THR A 159 13.84 -14.14 9.91
N HIS A 160 12.78 -13.57 10.51
CA HIS A 160 11.65 -14.30 11.08
C HIS A 160 10.81 -15.07 10.04
N GLN A 161 10.96 -14.76 8.75
CA GLN A 161 10.32 -15.50 7.65
C GLN A 161 11.11 -16.75 7.26
N SER A 162 12.31 -16.92 7.80
CA SER A 162 13.15 -18.08 7.57
C SER A 162 13.08 -19.06 8.75
N LEU A 163 13.05 -20.36 8.46
CA LEU A 163 13.16 -21.42 9.48
C LEU A 163 14.62 -21.71 9.86
N ALA A 164 15.58 -20.94 9.35
CA ALA A 164 16.99 -21.12 9.68
C ALA A 164 17.24 -20.80 11.16
N SER A 165 17.91 -21.73 11.86
CA SER A 165 18.26 -21.56 13.27
C SER A 165 19.38 -20.55 13.51
N VAL A 166 20.17 -20.27 12.48
CA VAL A 166 21.24 -19.27 12.48
C VAL A 166 21.10 -18.41 11.23
N PRO A 167 20.50 -17.22 11.35
CA PRO A 167 20.43 -16.27 10.22
C PRO A 167 21.86 -15.78 9.92
N GLN A 168 22.23 -15.82 8.65
CA GLN A 168 23.50 -15.24 8.18
C GLN A 168 23.23 -13.91 7.48
N ALA A 169 22.75 -13.96 6.25
CA ALA A 169 22.34 -12.79 5.49
C ALA A 169 20.84 -12.51 5.73
N THR A 170 20.44 -11.26 5.69
CA THR A 170 19.05 -10.86 5.85
C THR A 170 18.73 -9.60 5.06
N VAL A 171 17.46 -9.21 5.07
CA VAL A 171 17.01 -7.91 4.58
C VAL A 171 16.32 -7.18 5.73
N ILE A 172 16.70 -5.93 5.92
CA ILE A 172 15.97 -4.97 6.73
C ILE A 172 15.17 -4.06 5.79
N THR A 173 13.87 -4.01 5.96
CA THR A 173 13.01 -3.07 5.25
C THR A 173 12.71 -1.89 6.14
N HIS A 174 13.40 -0.78 5.92
CA HIS A 174 13.11 0.51 6.54
C HIS A 174 11.99 1.19 5.76
N TYR A 175 11.06 1.85 6.46
CA TYR A 175 9.96 2.56 5.83
C TYR A 175 9.60 3.84 6.58
N GLU A 176 9.14 4.82 5.81
CA GLU A 176 8.69 6.10 6.34
C GLU A 176 7.58 6.69 5.49
N THR A 177 6.64 7.35 6.14
CA THR A 177 5.67 8.23 5.48
C THR A 177 6.17 9.66 5.50
N LEU A 178 5.98 10.37 4.40
CA LEU A 178 6.26 11.80 4.35
C LEU A 178 4.98 12.57 4.69
N CYS A 179 5.01 13.34 5.78
CA CYS A 179 3.86 14.06 6.32
C CYS A 179 4.27 15.43 6.91
N GLY A 180 3.31 16.20 7.44
CA GLY A 180 3.56 17.51 8.04
C GLY A 180 3.66 18.66 7.03
N GLN A 181 3.53 18.37 5.73
CA GLN A 181 3.42 19.37 4.66
C GLN A 181 2.45 18.87 3.56
N PRO A 182 1.99 19.75 2.67
CA PRO A 182 1.13 19.33 1.55
C PRO A 182 1.78 18.21 0.73
N PRO A 183 1.06 17.09 0.47
CA PRO A 183 1.63 15.93 -0.21
C PRO A 183 2.27 16.21 -1.57
N ALA A 184 1.78 17.21 -2.30
CA ALA A 184 2.39 17.62 -3.56
C ALA A 184 3.82 18.12 -3.38
N LYS A 185 4.05 18.98 -2.37
CA LYS A 185 5.40 19.48 -2.04
C LYS A 185 6.32 18.37 -1.56
N LEU A 186 5.78 17.44 -0.76
CA LEU A 186 6.54 16.28 -0.30
C LEU A 186 6.95 15.37 -1.45
N ARG A 187 6.08 15.15 -2.43
CA ARG A 187 6.43 14.41 -3.67
C ARG A 187 7.50 15.11 -4.50
N GLU A 188 7.41 16.41 -4.67
CA GLU A 188 8.44 17.19 -5.35
C GLU A 188 9.78 17.06 -4.62
N TRP A 189 9.81 17.28 -3.32
CA TRP A 189 11.01 17.12 -2.50
C TRP A 189 11.56 15.68 -2.58
N MET A 190 10.71 14.68 -2.45
CA MET A 190 11.09 13.27 -2.54
C MET A 190 11.85 12.94 -3.83
N LEU A 191 11.41 13.50 -4.95
CA LEU A 191 12.04 13.29 -6.26
C LEU A 191 13.33 14.09 -6.46
N THR A 192 13.63 15.09 -5.62
CA THR A 192 14.92 15.80 -5.67
C THR A 192 16.04 15.07 -4.96
N GLN A 193 15.70 14.08 -4.10
CA GLN A 193 16.69 13.33 -3.36
C GLN A 193 17.31 12.24 -4.25
N THR A 194 18.62 12.07 -4.13
CA THR A 194 19.36 11.00 -4.82
C THR A 194 19.17 9.66 -4.10
N HIS A 195 19.44 8.56 -4.80
CA HIS A 195 19.45 7.22 -4.21
C HIS A 195 20.39 7.15 -2.98
N ALA A 196 21.60 7.72 -3.07
CA ALA A 196 22.56 7.74 -1.97
C ALA A 196 22.05 8.49 -0.73
N GLN A 197 21.28 9.58 -0.93
CA GLN A 197 20.67 10.33 0.17
C GLN A 197 19.58 9.50 0.87
N TRP A 198 18.74 8.78 0.12
CA TRP A 198 17.73 7.89 0.70
C TRP A 198 18.38 6.72 1.46
N CYS A 199 19.42 6.10 0.89
CA CYS A 199 20.15 5.04 1.58
C CYS A 199 20.78 5.54 2.89
N SER A 200 21.44 6.70 2.87
CA SER A 200 22.01 7.28 4.08
C SER A 200 20.94 7.60 5.11
N ARG A 201 19.81 8.18 4.70
CA ARG A 201 18.69 8.48 5.59
C ARG A 201 18.16 7.23 6.31
N ALA A 202 17.97 6.13 5.58
CA ALA A 202 17.53 4.88 6.17
C ALA A 202 18.55 4.30 7.17
N ILE A 203 19.83 4.25 6.79
CA ILE A 203 20.91 3.74 7.64
C ILE A 203 21.07 4.60 8.91
N ASP A 204 21.03 5.93 8.77
CA ASP A 204 21.22 6.86 9.88
C ASP A 204 20.02 6.78 10.87
N ALA A 205 18.79 6.56 10.37
CA ALA A 205 17.61 6.33 11.20
C ALA A 205 17.72 5.05 12.06
N LEU A 206 18.48 4.06 11.60
CA LEU A 206 18.68 2.78 12.26
C LEU A 206 20.01 2.69 13.03
N ALA A 207 20.80 3.75 13.07
CA ALA A 207 22.12 3.75 13.70
C ALA A 207 22.06 3.53 15.23
N ALA A 208 20.99 3.96 15.89
CA ALA A 208 20.84 3.78 17.34
C ALA A 208 20.68 2.31 17.73
N PRO A 209 19.75 1.52 17.15
CA PRO A 209 19.65 0.09 17.41
C PRO A 209 20.78 -0.73 16.78
N HIS A 210 21.38 -0.26 15.68
CA HIS A 210 22.40 -0.98 14.92
C HIS A 210 23.60 -0.08 14.57
N PRO A 211 24.50 0.21 15.51
CA PRO A 211 25.60 1.18 15.30
C PRO A 211 26.49 0.87 14.10
N ASN A 212 26.70 -0.40 13.79
CA ASN A 212 27.58 -0.85 12.70
C ASN A 212 26.81 -1.25 11.43
N LEU A 213 25.52 -0.89 11.31
CA LEU A 213 24.67 -1.32 10.21
C LEU A 213 25.30 -1.04 8.83
N ARG A 214 25.91 0.13 8.67
CA ARG A 214 26.53 0.58 7.41
C ARG A 214 27.61 -0.37 6.90
N GLU A 215 28.34 -1.02 7.80
CA GLU A 215 29.44 -1.95 7.47
C GLU A 215 28.91 -3.27 6.87
N HIS A 216 27.67 -3.63 7.20
CA HIS A 216 27.01 -4.87 6.79
C HIS A 216 26.09 -4.71 5.57
N VAL A 217 25.84 -3.49 5.11
CA VAL A 217 24.97 -3.25 3.93
C VAL A 217 25.73 -3.59 2.64
N THR A 218 25.28 -4.63 1.94
CA THR A 218 25.85 -5.06 0.66
C THR A 218 25.09 -4.51 -0.54
N GLN A 219 23.78 -4.25 -0.38
CA GLN A 219 22.90 -3.65 -1.38
C GLN A 219 21.81 -2.83 -0.72
N ALA A 220 21.36 -1.78 -1.39
CA ALA A 220 20.21 -1.00 -0.96
C ALA A 220 19.30 -0.69 -2.15
N ASP A 221 18.02 -1.00 -2.02
CA ASP A 221 16.98 -0.74 -3.01
C ASP A 221 15.96 0.24 -2.42
N VAL A 222 15.72 1.35 -3.13
CA VAL A 222 14.84 2.43 -2.67
C VAL A 222 13.61 2.52 -3.56
N TRP A 223 12.44 2.47 -2.95
CA TRP A 223 11.15 2.59 -3.59
C TRP A 223 10.45 3.87 -3.19
N LEU A 224 10.13 4.72 -4.16
CA LEU A 224 9.47 6.00 -3.97
C LEU A 224 8.00 5.89 -4.40
N TRP A 225 7.10 5.84 -3.41
CA TRP A 225 5.66 5.75 -3.62
C TRP A 225 5.01 7.11 -3.47
N GLY A 226 4.92 7.89 -4.56
CA GLY A 226 4.35 9.24 -4.52
C GLY A 226 2.89 9.31 -4.07
N HIS A 227 2.14 8.22 -4.23
CA HIS A 227 0.74 8.06 -3.81
C HIS A 227 0.60 6.71 -3.09
N GLY A 228 1.39 6.50 -2.02
CA GLY A 228 1.51 5.21 -1.34
C GLY A 228 0.23 4.75 -0.69
N MET A 229 -0.51 5.64 -0.05
CA MET A 229 -1.81 5.31 0.55
C MET A 229 -2.75 6.52 0.60
N ILE A 230 -4.05 6.24 0.50
CA ILE A 230 -5.06 7.26 0.76
C ILE A 230 -5.04 7.64 2.24
N ARG A 231 -5.09 8.95 2.52
CA ARG A 231 -5.12 9.48 3.88
C ARG A 231 -6.56 9.81 4.28
N PRO A 232 -7.08 9.24 5.37
CA PRO A 232 -8.39 9.59 5.91
C PRO A 232 -8.31 10.94 6.64
N THR A 233 -8.31 12.03 5.89
CA THR A 233 -8.27 13.38 6.45
C THR A 233 -9.51 13.71 7.30
N PRO A 234 -9.44 14.70 8.20
CA PRO A 234 -10.60 15.16 8.95
C PRO A 234 -11.79 15.47 8.04
N GLY A 235 -12.96 14.90 8.35
CA GLY A 235 -14.19 15.05 7.57
C GLY A 235 -14.32 14.13 6.34
N PHE A 236 -13.28 13.44 5.89
CA PHE A 236 -13.35 12.59 4.69
C PHE A 236 -14.20 11.33 4.90
N ILE A 237 -14.01 10.60 6.00
CA ILE A 237 -14.68 9.30 6.26
C ILE A 237 -16.21 9.41 6.19
N TRP A 238 -16.78 10.50 6.67
CA TRP A 238 -18.23 10.75 6.68
C TRP A 238 -18.63 11.82 5.66
N GLY A 239 -17.70 12.20 4.79
CA GLY A 239 -17.90 13.27 3.81
C GLY A 239 -18.60 12.81 2.53
N LYS A 240 -19.23 13.76 1.85
CA LYS A 240 -19.95 13.54 0.58
C LYS A 240 -19.03 13.01 -0.53
N THR A 241 -17.74 13.36 -0.52
CA THR A 241 -16.77 12.86 -1.49
C THR A 241 -16.66 11.35 -1.40
N ARG A 242 -16.46 10.80 -0.20
CA ARG A 242 -16.41 9.36 0.01
C ARG A 242 -17.74 8.67 -0.32
N GLU A 243 -18.85 9.25 0.11
CA GLU A 243 -20.19 8.75 -0.19
C GLU A 243 -20.42 8.64 -1.71
N ALA A 244 -20.11 9.69 -2.46
CA ALA A 244 -20.22 9.70 -3.92
C ALA A 244 -19.32 8.65 -4.60
N MET A 245 -18.13 8.38 -4.05
CA MET A 245 -17.23 7.37 -4.57
C MET A 245 -17.75 5.93 -4.42
N GLN A 246 -18.63 5.68 -3.45
CA GLN A 246 -19.19 4.36 -3.18
C GLN A 246 -20.33 3.98 -4.13
N SER A 247 -20.87 4.91 -4.86
CA SER A 247 -21.96 4.67 -5.80
C SER A 247 -21.44 4.00 -7.08
N ALA A 248 -22.08 2.89 -7.46
CA ALA A 248 -21.81 2.26 -8.75
C ALA A 248 -22.24 3.17 -9.91
N THR A 249 -21.46 3.18 -10.97
CA THR A 249 -21.76 3.91 -12.21
C THR A 249 -21.68 2.94 -13.40
N PRO A 250 -22.66 2.01 -13.53
CA PRO A 250 -22.67 1.06 -14.62
C PRO A 250 -22.53 1.73 -15.99
N PRO A 251 -21.85 1.10 -16.95
CA PRO A 251 -21.23 -0.23 -16.91
C PRO A 251 -19.79 -0.26 -16.31
N VAL A 252 -19.33 0.83 -15.67
CA VAL A 252 -18.01 0.89 -15.03
C VAL A 252 -18.18 0.84 -13.51
N PHE A 253 -17.50 -0.13 -12.90
CA PHE A 253 -17.50 -0.38 -11.46
C PHE A 253 -16.10 -0.12 -10.89
N HIS A 254 -16.04 0.15 -9.58
CA HIS A 254 -14.78 0.42 -8.89
C HIS A 254 -14.68 -0.39 -7.60
N ALA A 255 -13.57 -1.09 -7.40
CA ALA A 255 -13.26 -1.80 -6.17
C ALA A 255 -11.82 -1.53 -5.74
N HIS A 256 -11.63 -0.69 -4.74
CA HIS A 256 -10.33 -0.35 -4.17
C HIS A 256 -10.51 0.19 -2.74
N SER A 257 -9.48 0.05 -1.90
CA SER A 257 -9.48 0.58 -0.53
C SER A 257 -9.69 2.10 -0.45
N ASP A 258 -9.38 2.86 -1.50
CA ASP A 258 -9.70 4.29 -1.60
C ASP A 258 -11.20 4.58 -1.36
N MET A 259 -12.08 3.62 -1.68
CA MET A 259 -13.52 3.75 -1.49
C MET A 259 -13.92 3.79 -0.01
N SER A 260 -13.13 3.18 0.86
CA SER A 260 -13.32 3.27 2.32
C SER A 260 -12.58 4.46 2.92
N GLY A 261 -11.50 4.90 2.27
CA GLY A 261 -10.62 5.95 2.75
C GLY A 261 -9.52 5.46 3.68
N MET A 262 -9.33 4.14 3.76
CA MET A 262 -8.28 3.49 4.54
C MET A 262 -7.53 2.50 3.67
N ALA A 263 -6.21 2.64 3.59
CA ALA A 263 -5.36 1.82 2.72
C ALA A 263 -4.99 0.48 3.40
N LEU A 264 -6.00 -0.33 3.72
CA LEU A 264 -5.87 -1.62 4.37
C LEU A 264 -6.25 -2.75 3.40
N PHE A 265 -5.60 -3.92 3.56
CA PHE A 265 -5.91 -5.11 2.76
C PHE A 265 -7.36 -5.54 2.94
N GLU A 266 -7.86 -5.56 4.17
CA GLU A 266 -9.22 -5.97 4.53
C GLU A 266 -10.28 -5.06 3.88
N GLU A 267 -9.99 -3.77 3.77
CA GLU A 267 -10.86 -2.82 3.07
C GLU A 267 -10.91 -3.09 1.57
N ALA A 268 -9.76 -3.38 0.96
CA ALA A 268 -9.69 -3.75 -0.45
C ALA A 268 -10.45 -5.04 -0.73
N PHE A 269 -10.25 -6.07 0.11
CA PHE A 269 -10.91 -7.38 0.01
C PHE A 269 -12.43 -7.25 0.13
N THR A 270 -12.91 -6.64 1.21
CA THR A 270 -14.35 -6.44 1.45
C THR A 270 -15.01 -5.63 0.32
N ARG A 271 -14.29 -4.64 -0.20
CA ARG A 271 -14.79 -3.86 -1.33
C ARG A 271 -14.86 -4.69 -2.60
N GLY A 272 -13.87 -5.55 -2.85
CA GLY A 272 -13.86 -6.49 -3.97
C GLY A 272 -15.07 -7.42 -3.94
N GLU A 273 -15.35 -8.06 -2.81
CA GLU A 273 -16.50 -8.95 -2.64
C GLU A 273 -17.84 -8.23 -2.87
N ARG A 274 -18.02 -7.05 -2.25
CA ARG A 274 -19.24 -6.27 -2.39
C ARG A 274 -19.51 -5.89 -3.84
N VAL A 275 -18.52 -5.32 -4.52
CA VAL A 275 -18.69 -4.85 -5.89
C VAL A 275 -18.84 -6.02 -6.87
N ALA A 276 -18.22 -7.17 -6.61
CA ALA A 276 -18.45 -8.37 -7.39
C ALA A 276 -19.91 -8.88 -7.28
N ALA A 277 -20.54 -8.76 -6.11
CA ALA A 277 -21.94 -9.07 -5.93
C ALA A 277 -22.85 -8.06 -6.66
N GLU A 278 -22.57 -6.76 -6.55
CA GLU A 278 -23.30 -5.69 -7.26
C GLU A 278 -23.21 -5.89 -8.79
N LEU A 279 -22.01 -6.18 -9.30
CA LEU A 279 -21.76 -6.44 -10.71
C LEU A 279 -22.54 -7.67 -11.22
N ARG A 280 -22.52 -8.77 -10.46
CA ARG A 280 -23.30 -9.97 -10.81
C ARG A 280 -24.80 -9.68 -10.88
N ALA A 281 -25.32 -8.95 -9.89
CA ALA A 281 -26.73 -8.55 -9.89
C ALA A 281 -27.11 -7.67 -11.09
N TRP A 282 -26.19 -6.80 -11.51
CA TRP A 282 -26.38 -5.93 -12.68
C TRP A 282 -26.32 -6.69 -14.01
N LEU A 283 -25.48 -7.72 -14.09
CA LEU A 283 -25.35 -8.55 -15.29
C LEU A 283 -26.53 -9.53 -15.51
N GLY A 284 -27.35 -9.81 -14.50
CA GLY A 284 -28.48 -10.75 -14.52
C GLY A 284 -28.01 -12.15 -14.14
#